data_3a980d8c8e74c15ff950aaa26c5d6162
#
_entry.id   3a980d8c8e74c15ff950aaa26c5d6162
#
_cell.length_a   1.000
_cell.length_b   1.000
_cell.length_c   1.000
_cell.angle_alpha   90.00
_cell.angle_beta   90.00
_cell.angle_gamma   90.00
#
_symmetry.space_group_name_H-M   'P 1'
#
loop_
_entity.id
_entity.type
_entity.pdbx_description
1 polymer ?
#
loop_
_entity_poly.entity_id
_entity_poly.type
_entity_poly.pdbx_seq_one_letter_code
_entity_poly.pdbx_strand_id
1 'polypeptide(L)'
;MLEDSTAAWQKAADATVADDLYWRLSATVPAGLTAYDTYTVQFVDTMSAGLDPSKVAASMRVYAAAGADGGFDAVSTGKDGRAGTKAAKGWTDITAQCATEVAADGTFTVRTGDLIAALGGADAFAAGARVVAVYDAPLAGGCSHGIAKGNPNEVYLRYPRSPFADQSGDAGFTRTPSDDATAYTWDLALTKRSSNGDKPLPGAVLSIADDRGRTLAADGTWDAEGKATVTTGEDGRVTVSGVDSDKLEVRELKAPKGYTAFEGTRSVTVKAKGLDVDQVAAAKPKLTITAESPLRADSADGSTGSLEASLINTPTNVPPRGFMPSTGDMAMYAAAAAAVAGAALIVVALLVKRGGGSHKE
;
A
#
# COMPACT_ATOMS: atom_id res chain seq x y z
N MET A 1 11.28 4.89 -7.04
CA MET A 1 9.86 4.49 -6.96
C MET A 1 9.07 5.60 -6.26
N LEU A 2 7.83 5.85 -6.65
CA LEU A 2 6.97 6.86 -6.03
C LEU A 2 6.17 6.20 -4.90
N GLU A 3 6.29 6.75 -3.70
CA GLU A 3 5.48 6.37 -2.55
C GLU A 3 4.18 7.17 -2.57
N ASP A 4 3.03 6.52 -2.61
CA ASP A 4 1.72 7.16 -2.81
C ASP A 4 1.25 7.94 -1.58
N SER A 5 1.52 7.44 -0.37
CA SER A 5 1.12 8.08 0.89
C SER A 5 1.83 9.42 1.14
N THR A 6 3.06 9.58 0.65
CA THR A 6 3.89 10.78 0.82
C THR A 6 4.08 11.59 -0.45
N ALA A 7 3.75 11.01 -1.62
CA ALA A 7 4.06 11.53 -2.94
C ALA A 7 5.55 11.83 -3.14
N ALA A 8 6.42 11.07 -2.45
CA ALA A 8 7.87 11.21 -2.50
C ALA A 8 8.53 10.08 -3.30
N TRP A 9 9.61 10.42 -4.02
CA TRP A 9 10.43 9.43 -4.69
C TRP A 9 11.40 8.79 -3.69
N GLN A 10 11.32 7.47 -3.53
CA GLN A 10 12.09 6.69 -2.55
C GLN A 10 12.76 5.48 -3.19
N LYS A 11 13.76 4.92 -2.51
CA LYS A 11 14.42 3.67 -2.91
C LYS A 11 13.66 2.42 -2.45
N ALA A 12 12.83 2.57 -1.44
CA ALA A 12 11.96 1.52 -0.94
C ALA A 12 10.57 2.10 -0.66
N ALA A 13 9.51 1.44 -1.09
CA ALA A 13 8.13 1.80 -0.79
C ALA A 13 7.24 0.55 -0.79
N ASP A 14 6.08 0.61 -0.17
CA ASP A 14 5.08 -0.43 -0.34
C ASP A 14 4.01 -0.02 -1.36
N ALA A 15 3.32 -1.01 -1.91
CA ALA A 15 2.30 -0.82 -2.93
C ALA A 15 1.27 -1.95 -2.89
N THR A 16 0.04 -1.63 -3.26
CA THR A 16 -1.01 -2.63 -3.50
C THR A 16 -0.77 -3.31 -4.86
N VAL A 17 -0.98 -4.63 -4.90
CA VAL A 17 -0.85 -5.41 -6.13
C VAL A 17 -1.82 -4.91 -7.21
N ALA A 18 -1.33 -4.82 -8.45
CA ALA A 18 -2.04 -4.33 -9.64
C ALA A 18 -2.43 -2.84 -9.64
N ASP A 19 -2.11 -2.08 -8.59
CA ASP A 19 -2.22 -0.62 -8.63
C ASP A 19 -1.06 0.00 -9.40
N ASP A 20 -1.27 1.19 -9.97
CA ASP A 20 -0.22 1.90 -10.69
C ASP A 20 0.95 2.17 -9.74
N LEU A 21 2.15 1.78 -10.14
CA LEU A 21 3.38 1.98 -9.40
C LEU A 21 4.42 2.66 -10.30
N TYR A 22 4.70 3.91 -10.00
CA TYR A 22 5.60 4.71 -10.83
C TYR A 22 7.05 4.59 -10.39
N TRP A 23 7.92 4.45 -11.38
CA TRP A 23 9.37 4.37 -11.23
C TRP A 23 10.02 5.56 -11.90
N ARG A 24 11.14 6.03 -11.34
CA ARG A 24 11.94 7.10 -11.89
C ARG A 24 13.39 6.66 -12.00
N LEU A 25 13.91 6.68 -13.23
CA LEU A 25 15.33 6.56 -13.51
C LEU A 25 15.89 7.96 -13.71
N SER A 26 17.06 8.25 -13.17
CA SER A 26 17.66 9.56 -13.28
C SER A 26 19.16 9.47 -13.55
N ALA A 27 19.66 10.35 -14.42
CA ALA A 27 21.04 10.44 -14.78
C ALA A 27 21.51 11.90 -14.78
N THR A 28 22.76 12.12 -14.36
CA THR A 28 23.44 13.40 -14.49
C THR A 28 24.62 13.25 -15.43
N VAL A 29 24.61 14.05 -16.48
CA VAL A 29 25.74 14.19 -17.41
C VAL A 29 26.59 15.37 -16.91
N PRO A 30 27.90 15.17 -16.61
CA PRO A 30 28.73 16.23 -16.06
C PRO A 30 28.95 17.38 -17.05
N ALA A 31 29.22 18.55 -16.52
CA ALA A 31 29.63 19.73 -17.33
C ALA A 31 30.98 19.52 -18.00
N GLY A 32 31.26 20.31 -19.05
CA GLY A 32 32.56 20.35 -19.70
C GLY A 32 32.77 19.33 -20.82
N LEU A 33 31.75 18.60 -21.22
CA LEU A 33 31.79 17.62 -22.34
C LEU A 33 31.68 18.33 -23.71
N THR A 34 32.63 19.18 -24.06
CA THR A 34 32.56 20.03 -25.26
C THR A 34 33.10 19.36 -26.53
N ALA A 35 33.73 18.19 -26.42
CA ALA A 35 34.33 17.48 -27.55
C ALA A 35 33.36 16.51 -28.25
N TYR A 36 32.13 16.39 -27.77
CA TYR A 36 31.11 15.50 -28.34
C TYR A 36 30.27 16.22 -29.39
N ASP A 37 30.17 15.66 -30.60
CA ASP A 37 29.22 16.08 -31.64
C ASP A 37 27.81 15.61 -31.38
N THR A 38 27.66 14.43 -30.76
CA THR A 38 26.40 13.83 -30.33
C THR A 38 26.58 13.17 -28.97
N TYR A 39 25.53 13.14 -28.15
CA TYR A 39 25.58 12.48 -26.86
C TYR A 39 24.26 11.76 -26.55
N THR A 40 24.32 10.45 -26.45
CA THR A 40 23.17 9.58 -26.19
C THR A 40 23.41 8.82 -24.89
N VAL A 41 22.40 8.69 -24.05
CA VAL A 41 22.43 7.80 -22.89
C VAL A 41 21.40 6.68 -23.00
N GLN A 42 21.67 5.56 -22.33
CA GLN A 42 20.76 4.42 -22.29
C GLN A 42 20.58 3.98 -20.85
N PHE A 43 19.35 4.01 -20.35
CA PHE A 43 18.99 3.29 -19.13
C PHE A 43 18.75 1.84 -19.51
N VAL A 44 19.45 0.93 -18.85
CA VAL A 44 19.23 -0.52 -18.97
C VAL A 44 18.73 -0.99 -17.63
N ASP A 45 17.48 -1.42 -17.61
CA ASP A 45 16.71 -1.72 -16.42
C ASP A 45 16.34 -3.21 -16.41
N THR A 46 16.35 -3.81 -15.22
CA THR A 46 16.02 -5.23 -15.04
C THR A 46 15.06 -5.37 -13.85
N MET A 47 13.82 -5.60 -14.16
CA MET A 47 12.77 -5.84 -13.18
C MET A 47 12.76 -7.29 -12.70
N SER A 48 12.51 -7.48 -11.40
CA SER A 48 12.19 -8.80 -10.87
C SER A 48 10.87 -9.33 -11.45
N ALA A 49 10.69 -10.65 -11.43
CA ALA A 49 9.44 -11.30 -11.87
C ALA A 49 8.19 -10.89 -11.07
N GLY A 50 8.38 -10.18 -9.96
CA GLY A 50 7.29 -9.61 -9.16
C GLY A 50 6.75 -8.28 -9.67
N LEU A 51 7.31 -7.72 -10.74
CA LEU A 51 6.86 -6.49 -11.38
C LEU A 51 6.28 -6.80 -12.77
N ASP A 52 5.24 -6.07 -13.15
CA ASP A 52 4.58 -6.25 -14.46
C ASP A 52 5.14 -5.24 -15.49
N PRO A 53 5.90 -5.70 -16.52
CA PRO A 53 6.47 -4.82 -17.52
C PRO A 53 5.47 -4.33 -18.58
N SER A 54 4.25 -4.82 -18.58
CA SER A 54 3.28 -4.62 -19.67
C SER A 54 2.92 -3.14 -19.92
N LYS A 55 3.01 -2.31 -18.89
CA LYS A 55 2.71 -0.88 -19.00
C LYS A 55 3.93 -0.01 -19.32
N VAL A 56 5.17 -0.53 -19.22
CA VAL A 56 6.41 0.27 -19.32
C VAL A 56 6.46 1.08 -20.62
N ALA A 57 6.32 0.44 -21.78
CA ALA A 57 6.45 1.12 -23.07
C ALA A 57 5.38 2.19 -23.29
N ALA A 58 4.14 1.94 -22.90
CA ALA A 58 3.03 2.86 -23.08
C ALA A 58 3.07 4.06 -22.13
N SER A 59 3.55 3.85 -20.91
CA SER A 59 3.63 4.87 -19.86
C SER A 59 4.94 5.66 -19.86
N MET A 60 5.98 5.20 -20.56
CA MET A 60 7.31 5.82 -20.59
C MET A 60 7.24 7.29 -20.97
N ARG A 61 7.89 8.14 -20.13
CA ARG A 61 8.12 9.56 -20.40
C ARG A 61 9.57 9.89 -20.05
N VAL A 62 10.22 10.62 -20.94
CA VAL A 62 11.63 11.00 -20.77
C VAL A 62 11.76 12.52 -20.86
N TYR A 63 12.44 13.08 -19.88
CA TYR A 63 12.67 14.52 -19.78
C TYR A 63 14.15 14.80 -19.67
N ALA A 64 14.60 15.92 -20.25
CA ALA A 64 15.97 16.41 -20.11
C ALA A 64 15.99 17.89 -19.74
N ALA A 65 17.01 18.30 -19.01
CA ALA A 65 17.28 19.69 -18.67
C ALA A 65 18.78 19.98 -18.80
N ALA A 66 19.11 21.18 -19.28
CA ALA A 66 20.49 21.66 -19.29
C ALA A 66 20.96 21.98 -17.86
N GLY A 67 22.27 21.79 -17.61
CA GLY A 67 22.91 21.95 -16.31
C GLY A 67 22.93 20.67 -15.50
N ALA A 68 24.08 20.38 -14.88
CA ALA A 68 24.27 19.20 -14.03
C ALA A 68 23.76 19.39 -12.59
N ASP A 69 23.61 20.64 -12.16
CA ASP A 69 23.19 20.99 -10.79
C ASP A 69 21.66 21.04 -10.65
N GLY A 70 21.17 20.72 -9.45
CA GLY A 70 19.76 20.80 -9.06
C GLY A 70 19.04 19.43 -9.04
N GLY A 71 17.75 19.46 -8.63
CA GLY A 71 16.93 18.27 -8.43
C GLY A 71 16.38 17.66 -9.72
N PHE A 72 15.83 16.47 -9.61
CA PHE A 72 15.18 15.74 -10.70
C PHE A 72 13.64 15.96 -10.69
N ASP A 73 13.19 17.19 -10.52
CA ASP A 73 11.77 17.55 -10.41
C ASP A 73 11.08 17.70 -11.79
N ALA A 74 11.44 16.82 -12.73
CA ALA A 74 10.89 16.82 -14.07
C ALA A 74 9.39 16.50 -14.12
N VAL A 75 8.89 15.85 -13.09
CA VAL A 75 7.52 15.33 -13.03
C VAL A 75 6.90 15.72 -11.71
N SER A 76 5.87 16.56 -11.75
CA SER A 76 5.02 16.78 -10.58
C SER A 76 4.04 15.62 -10.44
N THR A 77 3.92 15.09 -9.24
CA THR A 77 2.85 14.16 -8.91
C THR A 77 1.54 14.93 -8.80
N GLY A 78 0.51 14.48 -9.49
CA GLY A 78 -0.86 14.95 -9.26
C GLY A 78 -1.35 14.54 -7.86
N LYS A 79 -2.47 15.12 -7.41
CA LYS A 79 -3.13 14.71 -6.15
C LYS A 79 -3.63 13.26 -6.14
N ASP A 80 -3.67 12.63 -7.31
CA ASP A 80 -4.05 11.24 -7.55
C ASP A 80 -2.86 10.27 -7.53
N GLY A 81 -1.68 10.73 -7.10
CA GLY A 81 -0.45 9.92 -7.06
C GLY A 81 0.14 9.60 -8.43
N ARG A 82 -0.50 10.02 -9.52
CA ARG A 82 0.01 9.74 -10.87
C ARG A 82 1.21 10.61 -11.18
N ALA A 83 2.25 10.01 -11.75
CA ALA A 83 3.37 10.74 -12.30
C ALA A 83 2.86 11.73 -13.34
N GLY A 84 3.16 13.02 -13.16
CA GLY A 84 2.71 14.06 -14.06
C GLY A 84 3.19 13.80 -15.48
N THR A 85 2.34 14.06 -16.44
CA THR A 85 2.66 13.95 -17.88
C THR A 85 3.24 15.22 -18.44
N LYS A 86 3.47 16.24 -17.61
CA LYS A 86 3.92 17.57 -18.02
C LYS A 86 5.28 17.88 -17.40
N ALA A 87 6.26 18.22 -18.22
CA ALA A 87 7.57 18.65 -17.77
C ALA A 87 7.49 19.86 -16.82
N ALA A 88 8.27 19.85 -15.75
CA ALA A 88 8.47 21.01 -14.90
C ALA A 88 9.20 22.13 -15.63
N LYS A 89 9.17 23.34 -15.07
CA LYS A 89 9.85 24.50 -15.66
C LYS A 89 11.36 24.21 -15.82
N GLY A 90 11.87 24.45 -17.03
CA GLY A 90 13.28 24.20 -17.37
C GLY A 90 13.59 22.78 -17.83
N TRP A 91 12.61 21.89 -17.86
CA TRP A 91 12.72 20.58 -18.44
C TRP A 91 12.03 20.50 -19.81
N THR A 92 12.63 19.74 -20.71
CA THR A 92 12.10 19.45 -22.05
C THR A 92 11.63 18.02 -22.10
N ASP A 93 10.42 17.78 -22.60
CA ASP A 93 9.96 16.43 -22.92
C ASP A 93 10.64 15.96 -24.20
N ILE A 94 11.45 14.92 -24.07
CA ILE A 94 12.20 14.31 -25.19
C ILE A 94 11.70 12.90 -25.53
N THR A 95 10.55 12.50 -24.99
CA THR A 95 10.00 11.13 -25.12
C THR A 95 9.93 10.69 -26.59
N ALA A 96 9.48 11.57 -27.49
CA ALA A 96 9.37 11.27 -28.92
C ALA A 96 10.72 11.02 -29.62
N GLN A 97 11.83 11.41 -28.99
CA GLN A 97 13.19 11.21 -29.51
C GLN A 97 13.85 9.99 -28.89
N CYS A 98 13.18 9.29 -27.98
CA CYS A 98 13.70 8.12 -27.28
C CYS A 98 13.16 6.83 -27.91
N ALA A 99 13.97 5.78 -27.85
CA ALA A 99 13.53 4.41 -28.17
C ALA A 99 13.42 3.62 -26.86
N THR A 100 12.27 2.97 -26.66
CA THR A 100 12.04 2.08 -25.51
C THR A 100 11.82 0.66 -26.05
N GLU A 101 12.66 -0.26 -25.63
CA GLU A 101 12.58 -1.68 -25.98
C GLU A 101 12.36 -2.49 -24.71
N VAL A 102 11.29 -3.28 -24.65
CA VAL A 102 10.93 -4.12 -23.50
C VAL A 102 11.00 -5.57 -23.90
N ALA A 103 11.82 -6.36 -23.20
CA ALA A 103 11.94 -7.80 -23.39
C ALA A 103 10.94 -8.56 -22.48
N ALA A 104 10.64 -9.79 -22.86
CA ALA A 104 9.68 -10.65 -22.16
C ALA A 104 10.14 -11.07 -20.74
N ASP A 105 11.44 -10.98 -20.47
CA ASP A 105 12.04 -11.29 -19.15
C ASP A 105 12.01 -10.13 -18.15
N GLY A 106 11.37 -9.02 -18.52
CA GLY A 106 11.29 -7.82 -17.68
C GLY A 106 12.48 -6.86 -17.84
N THR A 107 13.48 -7.21 -18.65
CA THR A 107 14.55 -6.27 -19.02
C THR A 107 14.03 -5.26 -20.02
N PHE A 108 14.35 -3.98 -19.85
CA PHE A 108 14.07 -2.99 -20.88
C PHE A 108 15.21 -1.98 -21.02
N THR A 109 15.27 -1.35 -22.18
CA THR A 109 16.23 -0.29 -22.47
C THR A 109 15.49 0.97 -22.91
N VAL A 110 15.85 2.10 -22.34
CA VAL A 110 15.42 3.43 -22.79
C VAL A 110 16.66 4.14 -23.32
N ARG A 111 16.70 4.34 -24.63
CA ARG A 111 17.77 5.06 -25.32
C ARG A 111 17.28 6.45 -25.68
N THR A 112 17.98 7.50 -25.25
CA THR A 112 17.69 8.87 -25.68
C THR A 112 18.14 9.09 -27.12
N GLY A 113 17.53 10.07 -27.78
CA GLY A 113 18.16 10.69 -28.94
C GLY A 113 19.43 11.48 -28.55
N ASP A 114 19.90 12.30 -29.46
CA ASP A 114 21.03 13.20 -29.19
C ASP A 114 20.64 14.31 -28.20
N LEU A 115 21.20 14.25 -27.00
CA LEU A 115 20.95 15.22 -25.94
C LEU A 115 21.49 16.62 -26.27
N ILE A 116 22.55 16.73 -27.08
CA ILE A 116 23.11 18.03 -27.52
C ILE A 116 22.03 18.77 -28.33
N ALA A 117 21.47 18.11 -29.32
CA ALA A 117 20.40 18.68 -30.13
C ALA A 117 19.13 18.95 -29.29
N ALA A 118 18.74 18.02 -28.42
CA ALA A 118 17.54 18.13 -27.60
C ALA A 118 17.59 19.33 -26.61
N LEU A 119 18.77 19.71 -26.14
CA LEU A 119 18.99 20.78 -25.16
C LEU A 119 19.33 22.13 -25.79
N GLY A 120 19.30 22.27 -27.12
CA GLY A 120 19.49 23.53 -27.81
C GLY A 120 20.92 23.78 -28.28
N GLY A 121 21.76 22.76 -28.35
CA GLY A 121 23.09 22.79 -28.94
C GLY A 121 24.25 22.67 -27.93
N ALA A 122 25.46 22.74 -28.45
CA ALA A 122 26.70 22.45 -27.72
C ALA A 122 26.90 23.37 -26.49
N ASP A 123 26.56 24.64 -26.59
CA ASP A 123 26.72 25.60 -25.49
C ASP A 123 25.85 25.27 -24.28
N ALA A 124 24.58 24.89 -24.52
CA ALA A 124 23.67 24.48 -23.46
C ALA A 124 24.10 23.15 -22.84
N PHE A 125 24.54 22.19 -23.66
CA PHE A 125 25.03 20.91 -23.21
C PHE A 125 26.36 20.99 -22.46
N ALA A 126 27.22 21.97 -22.77
CA ALA A 126 28.46 22.18 -22.06
C ALA A 126 28.29 22.49 -20.57
N ALA A 127 27.14 22.96 -20.15
CA ALA A 127 26.77 23.11 -18.74
C ALA A 127 26.42 21.76 -18.04
N GLY A 128 26.48 20.65 -18.77
CA GLY A 128 25.99 19.35 -18.35
C GLY A 128 24.50 19.15 -18.61
N ALA A 129 24.00 17.99 -18.28
CA ALA A 129 22.59 17.66 -18.46
C ALA A 129 22.04 16.78 -17.34
N ARG A 130 20.75 16.87 -17.13
CA ARG A 130 19.98 15.93 -16.29
C ARG A 130 18.95 15.22 -17.19
N VAL A 131 18.82 13.93 -17.00
CA VAL A 131 17.86 13.11 -17.74
C VAL A 131 17.04 12.31 -16.75
N VAL A 132 15.72 12.30 -16.92
CA VAL A 132 14.79 11.53 -16.10
C VAL A 132 13.88 10.73 -17.01
N ALA A 133 13.76 9.43 -16.74
CA ALA A 133 12.73 8.58 -17.32
C ALA A 133 11.74 8.16 -16.23
N VAL A 134 10.44 8.24 -16.51
CA VAL A 134 9.36 7.84 -15.60
C VAL A 134 8.45 6.86 -16.33
N TYR A 135 8.08 5.79 -15.66
CA TYR A 135 7.21 4.76 -16.20
C TYR A 135 6.38 4.09 -15.10
N ASP A 136 5.32 3.39 -15.48
CA ASP A 136 4.47 2.57 -14.61
C ASP A 136 4.84 1.10 -14.79
N ALA A 137 5.15 0.42 -13.68
CA ALA A 137 5.35 -1.01 -13.61
C ALA A 137 4.80 -1.51 -12.26
N PRO A 138 3.53 -1.94 -12.22
CA PRO A 138 2.88 -2.37 -10.99
C PRO A 138 3.44 -3.70 -10.46
N LEU A 139 3.10 -4.01 -9.21
CA LEU A 139 3.31 -5.34 -8.67
C LEU A 139 2.44 -6.35 -9.41
N ALA A 140 3.04 -7.44 -9.87
CA ALA A 140 2.34 -8.57 -10.49
C ALA A 140 1.61 -9.43 -9.46
N GLY A 141 0.55 -10.14 -9.86
CA GLY A 141 -0.19 -11.03 -8.97
C GLY A 141 0.61 -12.18 -8.32
N GLY A 142 1.81 -12.49 -8.86
CA GLY A 142 2.74 -13.48 -8.30
C GLY A 142 3.97 -12.87 -7.62
N CYS A 143 3.90 -11.60 -7.22
CA CYS A 143 5.02 -10.89 -6.58
C CYS A 143 5.42 -11.50 -5.22
N SER A 144 6.60 -11.13 -4.75
CA SER A 144 7.07 -11.51 -3.41
C SER A 144 6.45 -10.60 -2.35
N HIS A 145 6.04 -11.19 -1.21
CA HIS A 145 5.52 -10.47 -0.06
C HIS A 145 6.56 -10.38 1.04
N GLY A 146 6.49 -9.32 1.84
CA GLY A 146 7.41 -9.07 2.94
C GLY A 146 8.80 -8.60 2.54
N ILE A 147 9.60 -8.26 3.54
CA ILE A 147 10.93 -7.68 3.35
C ILE A 147 12.03 -8.68 3.01
N ALA A 148 11.81 -9.96 3.27
CA ALA A 148 12.85 -10.97 3.08
C ALA A 148 13.29 -11.09 1.61
N LYS A 149 12.40 -10.76 0.67
CA LYS A 149 12.69 -10.78 -0.76
C LYS A 149 12.42 -9.44 -1.42
N GLY A 150 11.23 -8.83 -1.17
CA GLY A 150 10.73 -7.68 -1.91
C GLY A 150 10.61 -7.94 -3.42
N ASN A 151 10.43 -6.88 -4.18
CA ASN A 151 10.34 -6.91 -5.62
C ASN A 151 11.30 -5.87 -6.18
N PRO A 152 12.60 -6.21 -6.34
CA PRO A 152 13.63 -5.28 -6.76
C PRO A 152 13.50 -4.92 -8.24
N ASN A 153 13.94 -3.71 -8.54
CA ASN A 153 14.21 -3.20 -9.86
C ASN A 153 15.62 -2.63 -9.88
N GLU A 154 16.47 -3.08 -10.79
CA GLU A 154 17.86 -2.69 -10.91
C GLU A 154 18.11 -1.97 -12.24
N VAL A 155 18.83 -0.87 -12.20
CA VAL A 155 19.17 -0.08 -13.38
C VAL A 155 20.64 0.27 -13.42
N TYR A 156 21.23 0.31 -14.62
CA TYR A 156 22.50 0.99 -14.88
C TYR A 156 22.37 1.89 -16.09
N LEU A 157 23.25 2.90 -16.15
CA LEU A 157 23.33 3.82 -17.27
C LEU A 157 24.46 3.43 -18.19
N ARG A 158 24.20 3.39 -19.51
CA ARG A 158 25.23 3.38 -20.57
C ARG A 158 25.40 4.79 -21.10
N TYR A 159 26.64 5.19 -21.32
CA TYR A 159 26.99 6.49 -21.87
C TYR A 159 28.20 6.37 -22.81
N PRO A 160 28.42 7.30 -23.76
CA PRO A 160 29.51 7.22 -24.73
C PRO A 160 30.87 7.19 -24.03
N ARG A 161 31.69 6.22 -24.36
CA ARG A 161 32.99 6.01 -23.75
C ARG A 161 34.06 7.02 -24.20
N SER A 162 33.86 7.68 -25.34
CA SER A 162 34.70 8.75 -25.85
C SER A 162 33.95 9.60 -26.88
N PRO A 163 34.39 10.82 -27.19
CA PRO A 163 33.79 11.66 -28.23
C PRO A 163 33.81 11.02 -29.64
N PHE A 164 34.79 10.15 -29.87
CA PHE A 164 34.95 9.48 -31.18
C PHE A 164 34.31 8.09 -31.24
N ALA A 165 33.63 7.66 -30.18
CA ALA A 165 32.99 6.36 -30.17
C ALA A 165 31.74 6.34 -31.08
N ASP A 166 31.59 5.27 -31.87
CA ASP A 166 30.36 5.03 -32.61
C ASP A 166 29.23 4.71 -31.62
N GLN A 167 28.26 5.59 -31.54
CA GLN A 167 27.11 5.46 -30.65
C GLN A 167 25.94 4.71 -31.31
N SER A 168 26.11 4.12 -32.49
CA SER A 168 25.09 3.31 -33.17
C SER A 168 24.96 1.92 -32.56
N GLY A 169 26.02 1.38 -31.94
CA GLY A 169 26.06 0.06 -31.33
C GLY A 169 26.62 0.05 -29.91
N ASP A 170 26.47 -1.08 -29.22
CA ASP A 170 26.87 -1.24 -27.80
C ASP A 170 28.34 -1.00 -27.53
N ALA A 171 29.23 -1.28 -28.51
CA ALA A 171 30.69 -1.12 -28.39
C ALA A 171 31.14 0.34 -28.13
N GLY A 172 30.31 1.31 -28.50
CA GLY A 172 30.57 2.73 -28.28
C GLY A 172 30.30 3.22 -26.86
N PHE A 173 29.72 2.39 -26.00
CA PHE A 173 29.29 2.76 -24.67
C PHE A 173 30.16 2.14 -23.57
N THR A 174 30.22 2.80 -22.44
CA THR A 174 30.60 2.27 -21.14
C THR A 174 29.41 2.37 -20.19
N ARG A 175 29.51 1.82 -18.97
CA ARG A 175 28.39 1.82 -18.02
C ARG A 175 28.78 2.26 -16.63
N THR A 176 27.79 2.75 -15.89
CA THR A 176 27.88 2.98 -14.43
C THR A 176 27.79 1.66 -13.65
N PRO A 177 28.13 1.63 -12.37
CA PRO A 177 27.57 0.65 -11.44
C PRO A 177 26.06 0.65 -11.49
N SER A 178 25.46 -0.47 -11.12
CA SER A 178 24.01 -0.57 -10.97
C SER A 178 23.53 0.17 -9.74
N ASP A 179 22.26 0.58 -9.77
CA ASP A 179 21.51 1.17 -8.68
C ASP A 179 20.14 0.50 -8.61
N ASP A 180 19.54 0.38 -7.42
CA ASP A 180 18.32 -0.38 -7.23
C ASP A 180 17.24 0.37 -6.42
N ALA A 181 16.01 -0.07 -6.58
CA ALA A 181 14.89 0.27 -5.73
C ALA A 181 13.98 -0.97 -5.56
N THR A 182 13.29 -1.09 -4.42
CA THR A 182 12.51 -2.29 -4.12
C THR A 182 11.10 -1.95 -3.67
N ALA A 183 10.10 -2.56 -4.33
CA ALA A 183 8.71 -2.51 -3.92
C ALA A 183 8.38 -3.63 -2.95
N TYR A 184 7.61 -3.32 -1.92
CA TYR A 184 7.10 -4.26 -0.93
C TYR A 184 5.58 -4.33 -0.98
N THR A 185 5.02 -5.43 -0.47
CA THR A 185 3.59 -5.61 -0.29
C THR A 185 3.32 -6.60 0.83
N TRP A 186 2.12 -6.60 1.40
CA TRP A 186 1.76 -7.30 2.61
C TRP A 186 0.52 -8.16 2.42
N ASP A 187 0.32 -9.18 3.27
CA ASP A 187 -0.88 -10.00 3.30
C ASP A 187 -1.61 -9.84 4.63
N LEU A 188 -2.88 -9.50 4.58
CA LEU A 188 -3.75 -9.49 5.75
C LEU A 188 -4.64 -10.72 5.78
N ALA A 189 -4.49 -11.55 6.80
CA ALA A 189 -5.43 -12.61 7.13
C ALA A 189 -6.43 -12.12 8.18
N LEU A 190 -7.70 -12.03 7.79
CA LEU A 190 -8.80 -11.71 8.70
C LEU A 190 -9.53 -12.97 9.10
N THR A 191 -9.49 -13.33 10.40
CA THR A 191 -10.16 -14.53 10.93
C THR A 191 -11.42 -14.14 11.69
N LYS A 192 -12.54 -14.70 11.27
CA LYS A 192 -13.81 -14.60 11.99
C LYS A 192 -13.83 -15.52 13.18
N ARG A 193 -14.08 -14.99 14.39
CA ARG A 193 -14.01 -15.76 15.64
C ARG A 193 -15.22 -15.53 16.54
N SER A 194 -15.52 -16.54 17.35
CA SER A 194 -16.53 -16.43 18.42
C SER A 194 -15.97 -15.74 19.65
N SER A 195 -16.72 -14.83 20.28
CA SER A 195 -16.40 -14.31 21.61
C SER A 195 -16.42 -15.39 22.69
N ASN A 196 -17.02 -16.53 22.40
CA ASN A 196 -17.07 -17.70 23.27
C ASN A 196 -16.06 -18.76 22.82
N GLY A 197 -14.86 -18.76 23.45
CA GLY A 197 -13.84 -19.79 23.22
C GLY A 197 -13.00 -19.60 21.96
N ASP A 198 -13.00 -18.41 21.35
CA ASP A 198 -12.12 -18.02 20.23
C ASP A 198 -12.19 -18.97 19.00
N LYS A 199 -13.30 -19.68 18.84
CA LYS A 199 -13.53 -20.63 17.75
C LYS A 199 -13.65 -19.91 16.41
N PRO A 200 -12.96 -20.37 15.34
CA PRO A 200 -13.17 -19.86 13.98
C PRO A 200 -14.61 -20.06 13.50
N LEU A 201 -15.11 -19.11 12.73
CA LEU A 201 -16.50 -19.07 12.26
C LEU A 201 -16.55 -18.97 10.73
N PRO A 202 -16.88 -20.07 10.02
CA PRO A 202 -17.09 -20.04 8.57
C PRO A 202 -18.43 -19.39 8.19
N GLY A 203 -18.54 -18.94 6.94
CA GLY A 203 -19.78 -18.49 6.33
C GLY A 203 -20.22 -17.08 6.71
N ALA A 204 -19.37 -16.25 7.30
CA ALA A 204 -19.60 -14.81 7.39
C ALA A 204 -19.44 -14.17 6.01
N VAL A 205 -20.34 -13.28 5.63
CA VAL A 205 -20.22 -12.49 4.40
C VAL A 205 -19.76 -11.09 4.77
N LEU A 206 -18.63 -10.69 4.21
CA LEU A 206 -17.95 -9.43 4.49
C LEU A 206 -17.82 -8.59 3.22
N SER A 207 -17.97 -7.28 3.35
CA SER A 207 -17.44 -6.30 2.42
C SER A 207 -16.14 -5.76 3.03
N ILE A 208 -15.03 -5.86 2.29
CA ILE A 208 -13.74 -5.31 2.68
C ILE A 208 -13.38 -4.30 1.62
N ALA A 209 -13.33 -3.03 1.98
CA ALA A 209 -13.03 -1.93 1.06
C ALA A 209 -11.66 -1.31 1.37
N ASP A 210 -10.96 -0.88 0.31
CA ASP A 210 -9.77 -0.06 0.43
C ASP A 210 -10.10 1.43 0.59
N ASP A 211 -9.09 2.30 0.64
CA ASP A 211 -9.25 3.76 0.77
C ASP A 211 -9.89 4.42 -0.45
N ARG A 212 -9.86 3.75 -1.62
CA ARG A 212 -10.50 4.19 -2.87
C ARG A 212 -11.94 3.72 -2.98
N GLY A 213 -12.44 2.96 -2.03
CA GLY A 213 -13.79 2.41 -2.00
C GLY A 213 -13.99 1.19 -2.91
N ARG A 214 -12.90 0.60 -3.46
CA ARG A 214 -12.96 -0.68 -4.16
C ARG A 214 -13.16 -1.79 -3.14
N THR A 215 -13.91 -2.83 -3.49
CA THR A 215 -14.18 -3.96 -2.59
C THR A 215 -13.51 -5.23 -3.06
N LEU A 216 -13.03 -6.03 -2.10
CA LEU A 216 -12.38 -7.31 -2.34
C LEU A 216 -13.39 -8.32 -2.88
N ALA A 217 -13.10 -8.92 -4.03
CA ALA A 217 -13.84 -10.02 -4.64
C ALA A 217 -13.30 -11.39 -4.17
N ALA A 218 -14.11 -12.43 -4.37
CA ALA A 218 -13.79 -13.79 -3.94
C ALA A 218 -12.55 -14.40 -4.64
N ASP A 219 -12.19 -13.90 -5.79
CA ASP A 219 -10.96 -14.28 -6.53
C ASP A 219 -9.71 -13.50 -6.12
N GLY A 220 -9.83 -12.61 -5.13
CA GLY A 220 -8.73 -11.77 -4.63
C GLY A 220 -8.53 -10.46 -5.40
N THR A 221 -9.35 -10.16 -6.40
CA THR A 221 -9.28 -8.89 -7.13
C THR A 221 -10.07 -7.78 -6.45
N TRP A 222 -9.77 -6.52 -6.80
CA TRP A 222 -10.48 -5.35 -6.31
C TRP A 222 -11.58 -4.91 -7.29
N ASP A 223 -12.84 -4.95 -6.85
CA ASP A 223 -13.99 -4.48 -7.61
C ASP A 223 -14.14 -2.95 -7.49
N ALA A 224 -13.91 -2.26 -8.59
CA ALA A 224 -13.99 -0.79 -8.67
C ALA A 224 -15.42 -0.24 -8.45
N GLU A 225 -16.46 -1.07 -8.61
CA GLU A 225 -17.86 -0.67 -8.35
C GLU A 225 -18.20 -0.69 -6.85
N GLY A 226 -17.34 -1.25 -6.00
CA GLY A 226 -17.56 -1.32 -4.56
C GLY A 226 -18.70 -2.26 -4.15
N LYS A 227 -19.00 -3.29 -4.95
CA LYS A 227 -20.12 -4.22 -4.73
C LYS A 227 -19.71 -5.64 -4.39
N ALA A 228 -18.43 -5.99 -4.60
CA ALA A 228 -17.94 -7.34 -4.32
C ALA A 228 -17.98 -7.65 -2.83
N THR A 229 -18.11 -8.94 -2.52
CA THR A 229 -18.14 -9.46 -1.16
C THR A 229 -17.32 -10.74 -1.08
N VAL A 230 -16.81 -11.04 0.11
CA VAL A 230 -16.08 -12.26 0.41
C VAL A 230 -16.79 -13.04 1.52
N THR A 231 -16.59 -14.35 1.52
CA THR A 231 -17.16 -15.24 2.55
C THR A 231 -16.04 -15.95 3.27
N THR A 232 -16.08 -15.97 4.62
CA THR A 232 -15.07 -16.68 5.40
C THR A 232 -15.13 -18.19 5.12
N GLY A 233 -13.94 -18.78 4.87
CA GLY A 233 -13.76 -20.18 4.57
C GLY A 233 -14.04 -21.11 5.77
N GLU A 234 -13.81 -22.42 5.61
CA GLU A 234 -14.01 -23.44 6.64
C GLU A 234 -13.17 -23.16 7.91
N ASP A 235 -12.03 -22.52 7.76
CA ASP A 235 -11.13 -22.06 8.83
C ASP A 235 -11.53 -20.71 9.43
N GLY A 236 -12.63 -20.13 8.96
CA GLY A 236 -13.10 -18.81 9.34
C GLY A 236 -12.29 -17.66 8.76
N ARG A 237 -11.38 -17.88 7.79
CA ARG A 237 -10.45 -16.87 7.27
C ARG A 237 -10.91 -16.26 5.93
N VAL A 238 -10.51 -15.03 5.73
CA VAL A 238 -10.39 -14.33 4.46
C VAL A 238 -8.97 -13.75 4.39
N THR A 239 -8.31 -13.91 3.25
CA THR A 239 -7.00 -13.28 3.02
C THR A 239 -7.17 -12.14 2.04
N VAL A 240 -6.64 -10.97 2.41
CA VAL A 240 -6.46 -9.82 1.53
C VAL A 240 -4.99 -9.81 1.17
N SER A 241 -4.68 -10.23 -0.05
CA SER A 241 -3.30 -10.38 -0.50
C SER A 241 -2.83 -9.14 -1.23
N GLY A 242 -1.56 -8.79 -1.04
CA GLY A 242 -0.94 -7.72 -1.80
C GLY A 242 -1.45 -6.33 -1.44
N VAL A 243 -1.53 -5.99 -0.16
CA VAL A 243 -1.90 -4.64 0.32
C VAL A 243 -0.66 -3.83 0.69
N ASP A 244 -0.80 -2.51 0.69
CA ASP A 244 0.19 -1.55 1.18
C ASP A 244 -0.13 -1.01 2.59
N SER A 245 0.52 0.08 2.94
CA SER A 245 0.29 0.84 4.19
C SER A 245 -0.98 1.68 4.10
N ASP A 246 -2.14 1.03 4.27
CA ASP A 246 -3.44 1.63 4.06
C ASP A 246 -4.45 1.28 5.16
N LYS A 247 -5.62 1.91 5.05
CA LYS A 247 -6.81 1.68 5.86
C LYS A 247 -7.82 0.84 5.09
N LEU A 248 -8.05 -0.38 5.55
CA LEU A 248 -9.10 -1.24 5.03
C LEU A 248 -10.37 -1.09 5.88
N GLU A 249 -11.50 -0.93 5.24
CA GLU A 249 -12.81 -0.85 5.87
C GLU A 249 -13.55 -2.19 5.78
N VAL A 250 -13.92 -2.75 6.92
CA VAL A 250 -14.59 -4.05 7.03
C VAL A 250 -16.01 -3.84 7.50
N ARG A 251 -16.98 -4.38 6.75
CA ARG A 251 -18.38 -4.41 7.09
C ARG A 251 -18.89 -5.85 7.04
N GLU A 252 -19.57 -6.30 8.09
CA GLU A 252 -20.21 -7.59 8.09
C GLU A 252 -21.64 -7.49 7.53
N LEU A 253 -21.90 -8.09 6.38
CA LEU A 253 -23.19 -8.08 5.72
C LEU A 253 -24.09 -9.21 6.22
N LYS A 254 -23.47 -10.34 6.61
CA LYS A 254 -24.18 -11.50 7.17
C LYS A 254 -23.28 -12.23 8.17
N ALA A 255 -23.77 -12.38 9.40
CA ALA A 255 -23.08 -13.18 10.41
C ALA A 255 -23.22 -14.69 10.13
N PRO A 256 -22.29 -15.51 10.65
CA PRO A 256 -22.46 -16.96 10.69
C PRO A 256 -23.72 -17.36 11.46
N LYS A 257 -24.26 -18.53 11.12
CA LYS A 257 -25.47 -19.06 11.79
C LYS A 257 -25.29 -19.15 13.31
N GLY A 258 -26.21 -18.55 14.05
CA GLY A 258 -26.18 -18.55 15.53
C GLY A 258 -25.34 -17.41 16.14
N TYR A 259 -24.95 -16.43 15.35
CA TYR A 259 -24.19 -15.25 15.78
C TYR A 259 -24.88 -13.95 15.37
N THR A 260 -24.60 -12.90 16.11
CA THR A 260 -25.08 -11.54 15.79
C THR A 260 -24.01 -10.81 14.99
N ALA A 261 -24.40 -10.21 13.86
CA ALA A 261 -23.52 -9.33 13.09
C ALA A 261 -23.19 -8.06 13.89
N PHE A 262 -21.98 -7.52 13.74
CA PHE A 262 -21.74 -6.18 14.21
C PHE A 262 -22.33 -5.14 13.24
N GLU A 263 -22.73 -4.01 13.77
CA GLU A 263 -23.33 -2.94 12.98
C GLU A 263 -22.26 -1.93 12.52
N GLY A 264 -22.47 -1.40 11.30
CA GLY A 264 -21.64 -0.36 10.71
C GLY A 264 -20.34 -0.89 10.10
N THR A 265 -19.40 0.01 9.87
CA THR A 265 -18.08 -0.26 9.31
C THR A 265 -17.02 -0.13 10.39
N ARG A 266 -15.97 -0.94 10.32
CA ARG A 266 -14.79 -0.89 11.21
C ARG A 266 -13.54 -0.93 10.36
N SER A 267 -12.48 -0.30 10.87
CA SER A 267 -11.21 -0.26 10.13
C SER A 267 -10.13 -1.18 10.70
N VAL A 268 -9.34 -1.70 9.78
CA VAL A 268 -8.01 -2.25 10.01
C VAL A 268 -7.03 -1.32 9.31
N THR A 269 -6.01 -0.86 10.02
CA THR A 269 -4.98 0.00 9.43
C THR A 269 -3.64 -0.72 9.47
N VAL A 270 -3.02 -0.84 8.31
CA VAL A 270 -1.68 -1.36 8.06
C VAL A 270 -0.71 -0.18 7.96
N LYS A 271 0.46 -0.29 8.56
CA LYS A 271 1.53 0.70 8.43
C LYS A 271 2.90 0.04 8.38
N ALA A 272 3.67 0.35 7.35
CA ALA A 272 5.09 0.05 7.26
C ALA A 272 5.89 1.34 7.44
N LYS A 273 6.85 1.35 8.36
CA LYS A 273 7.76 2.47 8.59
C LYS A 273 9.19 2.05 8.28
N GLY A 274 10.06 2.99 7.91
CA GLY A 274 11.47 2.70 7.64
C GLY A 274 11.72 2.27 6.19
N LEU A 275 10.84 2.70 5.28
CA LEU A 275 11.00 2.58 3.82
C LEU A 275 11.60 3.85 3.21
N ASP A 276 11.55 5.00 3.91
CA ASP A 276 12.16 6.26 3.47
C ASP A 276 13.67 6.17 3.65
N VAL A 277 14.37 5.67 2.64
CA VAL A 277 15.82 5.38 2.66
C VAL A 277 16.47 5.77 1.33
N ASP A 278 17.74 6.17 1.40
CA ASP A 278 18.56 6.49 0.25
C ASP A 278 19.15 5.26 -0.45
N GLN A 279 19.16 4.11 0.22
CA GLN A 279 19.65 2.83 -0.27
C GLN A 279 18.76 1.69 0.23
N VAL A 280 18.39 0.76 -0.66
CA VAL A 280 17.51 -0.39 -0.31
C VAL A 280 18.06 -1.21 0.85
N ALA A 281 19.39 -1.41 0.92
CA ALA A 281 20.02 -2.16 2.01
C ALA A 281 19.82 -1.53 3.41
N ALA A 282 19.46 -0.25 3.49
CA ALA A 282 19.12 0.44 4.73
C ALA A 282 17.65 0.31 5.12
N ALA A 283 16.79 -0.18 4.22
CA ALA A 283 15.37 -0.38 4.50
C ALA A 283 15.20 -1.44 5.60
N LYS A 284 14.55 -1.04 6.69
CA LYS A 284 14.19 -1.93 7.82
C LYS A 284 12.72 -1.70 8.14
N PRO A 285 11.80 -2.14 7.28
CA PRO A 285 10.39 -1.90 7.49
C PRO A 285 9.92 -2.49 8.81
N LYS A 286 9.29 -1.65 9.61
CA LYS A 286 8.55 -2.08 10.80
C LYS A 286 7.08 -2.09 10.45
N LEU A 287 6.56 -3.29 10.23
CA LEU A 287 5.16 -3.52 9.93
C LEU A 287 4.34 -3.51 11.23
N THR A 288 3.22 -2.81 11.21
CA THR A 288 2.27 -2.73 12.32
C THR A 288 0.85 -2.80 11.81
N ILE A 289 -0.04 -3.33 12.64
CA ILE A 289 -1.47 -3.38 12.38
C ILE A 289 -2.24 -2.82 13.57
N THR A 290 -3.29 -2.06 13.32
CA THR A 290 -4.25 -1.62 14.32
C THR A 290 -5.67 -1.88 13.82
N ALA A 291 -6.62 -2.08 14.74
CA ALA A 291 -7.99 -2.42 14.40
C ALA A 291 -9.00 -1.79 15.37
N GLU A 292 -10.18 -1.42 14.85
CA GLU A 292 -11.31 -0.91 15.63
C GLU A 292 -12.22 -2.05 16.10
N SER A 293 -12.57 -2.06 17.39
CA SER A 293 -13.49 -3.07 17.94
C SER A 293 -14.82 -3.16 17.17
N PRO A 294 -15.33 -4.35 16.88
CA PRO A 294 -14.94 -5.68 17.35
C PRO A 294 -13.84 -6.38 16.52
N LEU A 295 -13.15 -5.65 15.65
CA LEU A 295 -11.89 -6.13 15.07
C LEU A 295 -10.78 -6.05 16.13
N ARG A 296 -9.83 -6.97 16.06
CA ARG A 296 -8.66 -7.06 16.92
C ARG A 296 -7.42 -7.29 16.04
N ALA A 297 -6.41 -6.48 16.20
CA ALA A 297 -5.09 -6.75 15.63
C ALA A 297 -4.43 -7.87 16.44
N ASP A 298 -3.99 -8.92 15.76
CA ASP A 298 -3.40 -10.11 16.41
C ASP A 298 -1.88 -10.14 16.27
N SER A 299 -1.35 -10.06 15.03
CA SER A 299 0.09 -10.07 14.79
C SER A 299 0.49 -9.32 13.52
N ALA A 300 1.77 -8.92 13.45
CA ALA A 300 2.40 -8.36 12.27
C ALA A 300 3.84 -8.89 12.18
N ASP A 301 4.19 -9.55 11.08
CA ASP A 301 5.52 -10.01 10.76
C ASP A 301 6.01 -9.38 9.45
N GLY A 302 6.85 -8.37 9.57
CA GLY A 302 7.42 -7.67 8.41
C GLY A 302 8.31 -8.57 7.56
N SER A 303 8.97 -9.57 8.13
CA SER A 303 9.87 -10.47 7.39
C SER A 303 9.11 -11.27 6.33
N THR A 304 7.99 -11.85 6.70
CA THR A 304 7.12 -12.61 5.81
C THR A 304 6.07 -11.75 5.12
N GLY A 305 5.87 -10.52 5.58
CA GLY A 305 4.80 -9.64 5.10
C GLY A 305 3.41 -10.00 5.62
N SER A 306 3.33 -10.84 6.66
CA SER A 306 2.08 -11.38 7.15
C SER A 306 1.49 -10.52 8.28
N LEU A 307 0.23 -10.19 8.14
CA LEU A 307 -0.60 -9.48 9.12
C LEU A 307 -1.77 -10.36 9.51
N GLU A 308 -2.12 -10.38 10.79
CA GLU A 308 -3.28 -11.12 11.27
C GLU A 308 -4.19 -10.22 12.09
N ALA A 309 -5.48 -10.32 11.81
CA ALA A 309 -6.54 -9.68 12.57
C ALA A 309 -7.71 -10.63 12.78
N SER A 310 -8.46 -10.41 13.85
CA SER A 310 -9.67 -11.18 14.17
C SER A 310 -10.91 -10.28 14.16
N LEU A 311 -12.02 -10.78 13.63
CA LEU A 311 -13.33 -10.16 13.72
C LEU A 311 -14.21 -10.98 14.65
N ILE A 312 -14.62 -10.41 15.77
CA ILE A 312 -15.28 -11.13 16.87
C ILE A 312 -16.81 -10.99 16.79
N ASN A 313 -17.54 -12.12 16.80
CA ASN A 313 -19.00 -12.13 16.94
C ASN A 313 -19.45 -12.79 18.23
N THR A 314 -20.56 -12.30 18.75
CA THR A 314 -21.22 -12.86 19.93
C THR A 314 -22.32 -13.83 19.49
N PRO A 315 -22.39 -15.04 20.07
CA PRO A 315 -23.50 -15.97 19.82
C PRO A 315 -24.85 -15.37 20.24
N THR A 316 -25.91 -15.62 19.44
CA THR A 316 -27.25 -15.07 19.69
C THR A 316 -27.95 -15.69 20.91
N ASN A 317 -27.55 -16.90 21.32
CA ASN A 317 -28.18 -17.63 22.41
C ASN A 317 -27.11 -18.23 23.33
N VAL A 318 -26.25 -17.40 23.94
CA VAL A 318 -25.43 -17.86 25.06
C VAL A 318 -26.20 -17.51 26.33
N PRO A 319 -26.70 -18.49 27.10
CA PRO A 319 -27.00 -18.22 28.50
C PRO A 319 -25.71 -17.67 29.12
N PRO A 320 -25.80 -16.66 30.03
CA PRO A 320 -24.61 -16.08 30.63
C PRO A 320 -23.72 -17.20 31.19
N ARG A 321 -22.46 -17.25 30.72
CA ARG A 321 -21.48 -18.23 31.18
C ARG A 321 -21.36 -18.11 32.67
N GLY A 322 -21.73 -19.15 33.38
CA GLY A 322 -21.47 -19.22 34.79
C GLY A 322 -22.69 -19.27 35.68
N PHE A 323 -23.89 -19.29 35.16
CA PHE A 323 -25.08 -19.50 35.97
C PHE A 323 -25.93 -20.66 35.47
N MET A 324 -25.50 -21.90 35.77
CA MET A 324 -26.42 -22.85 36.35
C MET A 324 -26.39 -22.54 37.86
N PRO A 325 -27.35 -21.78 38.36
CA PRO A 325 -27.45 -21.66 39.81
C PRO A 325 -27.65 -23.07 40.36
N SER A 326 -26.77 -23.50 41.24
CA SER A 326 -27.13 -24.58 42.14
C SER A 326 -28.47 -24.19 42.78
N THR A 327 -29.32 -25.12 43.16
CA THR A 327 -30.59 -24.81 43.80
C THR A 327 -30.44 -23.82 44.96
N GLY A 328 -29.25 -23.62 45.53
CA GLY A 328 -28.92 -22.60 46.53
C GLY A 328 -28.66 -21.21 45.92
N ASP A 329 -28.13 -21.08 44.73
CA ASP A 329 -27.84 -19.79 44.10
C ASP A 329 -29.12 -19.13 43.54
N MET A 330 -30.12 -19.91 43.11
CA MET A 330 -31.42 -19.37 42.73
C MET A 330 -32.13 -18.71 43.91
N ALA A 331 -31.95 -19.22 45.11
CA ALA A 331 -32.50 -18.61 46.31
C ALA A 331 -31.79 -17.28 46.63
N MET A 332 -30.47 -17.16 46.39
CA MET A 332 -29.75 -15.90 46.58
C MET A 332 -30.14 -14.84 45.56
N TYR A 333 -30.35 -15.19 44.30
CA TYR A 333 -30.81 -14.23 43.27
C TYR A 333 -32.24 -13.78 43.49
N ALA A 334 -33.14 -14.71 43.89
CA ALA A 334 -34.47 -14.36 44.27
C ALA A 334 -34.47 -13.43 45.49
N ALA A 335 -33.60 -13.67 46.46
CA ALA A 335 -33.38 -12.77 47.63
C ALA A 335 -32.78 -11.43 47.25
N ALA A 336 -31.79 -11.37 46.33
CA ALA A 336 -31.21 -10.15 45.85
C ALA A 336 -32.21 -9.34 45.00
N ALA A 337 -32.97 -9.95 44.14
CA ALA A 337 -34.04 -9.30 43.37
C ALA A 337 -35.15 -8.78 44.26
N ALA A 338 -35.51 -9.52 45.33
CA ALA A 338 -36.46 -9.08 46.32
C ALA A 338 -35.92 -7.92 47.17
N ALA A 339 -34.62 -7.91 47.49
CA ALA A 339 -33.93 -6.81 48.21
C ALA A 339 -33.88 -5.52 47.38
N VAL A 340 -33.63 -5.60 46.08
CA VAL A 340 -33.65 -4.45 45.15
C VAL A 340 -35.06 -3.92 44.96
N ALA A 341 -36.06 -4.80 44.82
CA ALA A 341 -37.45 -4.38 44.75
C ALA A 341 -37.96 -3.78 46.09
N GLY A 342 -37.52 -4.36 47.22
CA GLY A 342 -37.81 -3.84 48.54
C GLY A 342 -37.19 -2.47 48.80
N ALA A 343 -35.93 -2.26 48.37
CA ALA A 343 -35.25 -0.96 48.45
C ALA A 343 -35.94 0.11 47.58
N ALA A 344 -36.40 -0.23 46.39
CA ALA A 344 -37.17 0.67 45.54
C ALA A 344 -38.52 1.05 46.14
N LEU A 345 -39.21 0.11 46.78
CA LEU A 345 -40.46 0.38 47.49
C LEU A 345 -40.27 1.25 48.74
N ILE A 346 -39.15 1.10 49.47
CA ILE A 346 -38.81 1.94 50.62
C ILE A 346 -38.51 3.37 50.14
N VAL A 347 -37.80 3.56 49.02
CA VAL A 347 -37.52 4.89 48.45
C VAL A 347 -38.82 5.57 48.01
N VAL A 348 -39.74 4.85 47.36
CA VAL A 348 -41.04 5.39 46.95
C VAL A 348 -41.89 5.74 48.20
N ALA A 349 -41.92 4.89 49.23
CA ALA A 349 -42.64 5.16 50.48
C ALA A 349 -42.07 6.37 51.23
N LEU A 350 -40.74 6.57 51.24
CA LEU A 350 -40.10 7.75 51.85
C LEU A 350 -40.37 9.03 51.06
N LEU A 351 -40.44 8.95 49.71
CA LEU A 351 -40.77 10.09 48.87
C LEU A 351 -42.24 10.51 49.00
N VAL A 352 -43.15 9.56 49.11
CA VAL A 352 -44.59 9.82 49.36
C VAL A 352 -44.81 10.43 50.75
N LYS A 353 -44.07 9.98 51.79
CA LYS A 353 -44.17 10.54 53.15
C LYS A 353 -43.57 11.94 53.28
N ARG A 354 -42.64 12.34 52.42
CA ARG A 354 -42.09 13.72 52.35
C ARG A 354 -42.98 14.68 51.55
N GLY A 355 -43.82 14.19 50.66
CA GLY A 355 -44.75 15.02 49.88
C GLY A 355 -46.08 15.33 50.59
N GLY A 356 -46.33 14.72 51.75
CA GLY A 356 -47.62 14.82 52.49
C GLY A 356 -47.65 15.81 53.68
N GLY A 357 -46.68 16.69 53.79
CA GLY A 357 -46.61 17.62 54.96
C GLY A 357 -46.42 19.10 54.57
N SER A 358 -47.49 19.73 54.06
CA SER A 358 -47.62 21.21 54.18
C SER A 358 -48.97 21.63 53.50
N HIS A 359 -50.01 21.61 54.29
CA HIS A 359 -51.11 22.58 54.24
C HIS A 359 -51.86 22.57 55.56
N LYS A 360 -51.48 23.48 56.41
CA LYS A 360 -52.38 24.16 57.35
C LYS A 360 -51.75 25.47 57.80
N GLU A 361 -52.53 26.51 57.51
CA GLU A 361 -52.54 27.92 57.95
C GLU A 361 -51.58 28.83 57.25
#